data_26771651ff73e8f2c5a8d8c48a4992c7
#
_entry.id   26771651ff73e8f2c5a8d8c48a4992c7
#
_cell.length_a   1.000
_cell.length_b   1.000
_cell.length_c   1.000
_cell.angle_alpha   90.00
_cell.angle_beta   90.00
_cell.angle_gamma   90.00
#
_symmetry.space_group_name_H-M   'P 1'
#
loop_
_entity.id
_entity.type
_entity.pdbx_description
1 polymer ?
#
loop_
_entity_poly.entity_id
_entity_poly.type
_entity_poly.pdbx_seq_one_letter_code
_entity_poly.pdbx_strand_id
1 'polypeptide(L)'
;MSATAPVCVVLLRGVNVGGHNRVPMGDFRSMLEGLGGQDVQTYVRSGNAVLGWAGTTAALETAVGTALTATLGVTVAVMARTADELASVVAACPWPDLDPKLLHVGFCSRQPDVGGFVATPPERLAVGDRALYLFHAGGVQRSGLARLRPGTDVTARNWRTVTALSELCC
;
A
#
# COMPACT_ATOMS: atom_id res chain seq x y z
N MET A 1 2.64 32.63 3.93
CA MET A 1 3.33 31.33 3.99
C MET A 1 2.32 30.24 3.63
N SER A 2 2.55 29.52 2.55
CA SER A 2 1.74 28.34 2.27
C SER A 2 2.10 27.26 3.26
N ALA A 3 1.13 26.82 4.05
CA ALA A 3 1.34 25.67 4.92
C ALA A 3 1.65 24.45 4.04
N THR A 4 2.72 23.73 4.36
CA THR A 4 3.06 22.49 3.68
C THR A 4 1.92 21.50 3.91
N ALA A 5 1.39 20.92 2.85
CA ALA A 5 0.30 19.95 2.96
C ALA A 5 0.77 18.70 3.72
N PRO A 6 -0.10 18.07 4.53
CA PRO A 6 0.23 16.82 5.21
C PRO A 6 0.72 15.76 4.24
N VAL A 7 1.74 15.02 4.64
CA VAL A 7 2.31 13.96 3.81
C VAL A 7 1.46 12.70 3.88
N CYS A 8 1.18 12.14 2.71
CA CYS A 8 0.44 10.88 2.55
C CYS A 8 1.19 9.92 1.64
N VAL A 9 0.89 8.64 1.79
CA VAL A 9 1.30 7.59 0.86
C VAL A 9 0.08 7.05 0.11
N VAL A 10 0.24 6.81 -1.19
CA VAL A 10 -0.75 6.17 -2.05
C VAL A 10 -0.21 4.83 -2.53
N LEU A 11 -1.03 3.81 -2.44
CA LEU A 11 -0.72 2.44 -2.82
C LEU A 11 -1.79 1.92 -3.77
N LEU A 12 -1.38 1.53 -4.98
CA LEU A 12 -2.27 0.93 -5.98
C LEU A 12 -2.26 -0.59 -5.87
N ARG A 13 -3.44 -1.20 -6.04
CA ARG A 13 -3.57 -2.66 -6.04
C ARG A 13 -3.42 -3.23 -7.44
N GLY A 14 -2.51 -4.21 -7.58
CA GLY A 14 -2.46 -5.04 -8.79
C GLY A 14 -2.11 -4.30 -10.07
N VAL A 15 -1.24 -3.28 -10.00
CA VAL A 15 -0.74 -2.59 -11.19
C VAL A 15 0.62 -3.14 -11.60
N ASN A 16 0.92 -3.08 -12.90
CA ASN A 16 2.20 -3.50 -13.48
C ASN A 16 2.57 -4.96 -13.18
N VAL A 17 1.57 -5.81 -13.00
CA VAL A 17 1.75 -7.24 -12.73
C VAL A 17 1.24 -8.06 -13.91
N GLY A 18 2.08 -8.94 -14.46
CA GLY A 18 1.69 -9.87 -15.52
C GLY A 18 1.20 -9.22 -16.81
N GLY A 19 1.63 -7.98 -17.10
CA GLY A 19 1.19 -7.23 -18.28
C GLY A 19 -0.21 -6.61 -18.17
N HIS A 20 -0.87 -6.75 -17.02
CA HIS A 20 -2.19 -6.17 -16.75
C HIS A 20 -2.07 -4.86 -15.95
N ASN A 21 -3.06 -3.98 -16.13
CA ASN A 21 -3.18 -2.72 -15.38
C ASN A 21 -1.87 -1.91 -15.42
N ARG A 22 -1.40 -1.65 -16.63
CA ARG A 22 -0.15 -0.93 -16.83
C ARG A 22 -0.29 0.54 -16.44
N VAL A 23 0.49 0.96 -15.45
CA VAL A 23 0.58 2.34 -14.98
C VAL A 23 2.06 2.75 -15.00
N PRO A 24 2.52 3.47 -16.02
CA PRO A 24 3.87 4.03 -16.02
C PRO A 24 4.04 4.98 -14.85
N MET A 25 5.15 4.89 -14.12
CA MET A 25 5.34 5.70 -12.91
C MET A 25 5.45 7.19 -13.20
N GLY A 26 5.99 7.57 -14.36
CA GLY A 26 6.00 8.98 -14.82
C GLY A 26 4.59 9.54 -15.03
N ASP A 27 3.69 8.75 -15.62
CA ASP A 27 2.30 9.13 -15.81
C ASP A 27 1.55 9.21 -14.46
N PHE A 28 1.81 8.28 -13.57
CA PHE A 28 1.25 8.28 -12.22
C PHE A 28 1.66 9.52 -11.44
N ARG A 29 2.93 9.87 -11.48
CA ARG A 29 3.44 11.10 -10.88
C ARG A 29 2.75 12.34 -11.44
N SER A 30 2.74 12.49 -12.76
CA SER A 30 2.11 13.63 -13.43
C SER A 30 0.63 13.75 -13.10
N MET A 31 -0.07 12.62 -13.03
CA MET A 31 -1.48 12.57 -12.65
C MET A 31 -1.70 13.06 -11.21
N LEU A 32 -0.87 12.63 -10.27
CA LEU A 32 -0.96 13.07 -8.87
C LEU A 32 -0.67 14.57 -8.73
N GLU A 33 0.33 15.08 -9.47
CA GLU A 33 0.63 16.52 -9.52
C GLU A 33 -0.57 17.30 -10.10
N GLY A 34 -1.19 16.79 -11.16
CA GLY A 34 -2.38 17.37 -11.77
C GLY A 34 -3.61 17.39 -10.84
N LEU A 35 -3.69 16.48 -9.89
CA LEU A 35 -4.73 16.45 -8.85
C LEU A 35 -4.47 17.42 -7.69
N GLY A 36 -3.32 18.09 -7.67
CA GLY A 36 -2.91 19.01 -6.60
C GLY A 36 -1.94 18.41 -5.58
N GLY A 37 -1.39 17.23 -5.86
CA GLY A 37 -0.33 16.64 -5.05
C GLY A 37 0.93 17.49 -5.07
N GLN A 38 1.54 17.68 -3.91
CA GLN A 38 2.77 18.44 -3.73
C GLN A 38 3.95 17.50 -3.50
N ASP A 39 5.11 17.85 -4.07
CA ASP A 39 6.37 17.11 -3.87
C ASP A 39 6.23 15.60 -4.13
N VAL A 40 5.55 15.25 -5.22
CA VAL A 40 5.23 13.86 -5.55
C VAL A 40 6.48 13.05 -5.86
N GLN A 41 6.66 11.95 -5.14
CA GLN A 41 7.72 10.98 -5.37
C GLN A 41 7.10 9.59 -5.55
N THR A 42 7.44 8.92 -6.64
CA THR A 42 7.08 7.51 -6.84
C THR A 42 8.21 6.61 -6.37
N TYR A 43 7.86 5.41 -5.92
CA TYR A 43 8.83 4.43 -5.44
C TYR A 43 8.50 3.06 -6.02
N VAL A 44 9.44 2.47 -6.73
CA VAL A 44 9.35 1.22 -7.49
C VAL A 44 8.10 1.13 -8.39
N ARG A 45 7.94 0.04 -9.13
CA ARG A 45 6.89 -0.08 -10.16
C ARG A 45 5.54 -0.59 -9.64
N SER A 46 5.45 -0.95 -8.38
CA SER A 46 4.23 -1.55 -7.82
C SER A 46 3.11 -0.55 -7.49
N GLY A 47 3.27 0.72 -7.90
CA GLY A 47 2.23 1.73 -7.72
C GLY A 47 2.26 2.38 -6.35
N ASN A 48 3.41 2.92 -5.97
CA ASN A 48 3.60 3.62 -4.69
C ASN A 48 3.98 5.07 -4.95
N ALA A 49 3.36 5.99 -4.22
CA ALA A 49 3.73 7.40 -4.24
C ALA A 49 3.65 8.02 -2.85
N VAL A 50 4.53 8.96 -2.59
CA VAL A 50 4.50 9.84 -1.41
C VAL A 50 4.27 11.26 -1.91
N LEU A 51 3.36 11.99 -1.29
CA LEU A 51 2.98 13.35 -1.71
C LEU A 51 2.40 14.15 -0.54
N GLY A 52 2.49 15.47 -0.64
CA GLY A 52 1.68 16.36 0.19
C GLY A 52 0.24 16.43 -0.34
N TRP A 53 -0.75 16.30 0.53
CA TRP A 53 -2.15 16.33 0.16
C TRP A 53 -2.96 17.13 1.18
N ALA A 54 -3.73 18.13 0.71
CA ALA A 54 -4.48 19.03 1.58
C ALA A 54 -5.82 18.47 2.05
N GLY A 55 -6.32 17.42 1.41
CA GLY A 55 -7.59 16.79 1.74
C GLY A 55 -7.47 15.56 2.65
N THR A 56 -8.57 14.84 2.79
CA THR A 56 -8.58 13.55 3.49
C THR A 56 -7.97 12.43 2.64
N THR A 57 -7.50 11.36 3.27
CA THR A 57 -7.03 10.17 2.55
C THR A 57 -8.15 9.53 1.72
N ALA A 58 -9.39 9.54 2.22
CA ALA A 58 -10.54 9.06 1.46
C ALA A 58 -10.78 9.87 0.17
N ALA A 59 -10.66 11.19 0.24
CA ALA A 59 -10.76 12.06 -0.93
C ALA A 59 -9.62 11.78 -1.93
N LEU A 60 -8.41 11.53 -1.43
CA LEU A 60 -7.26 11.17 -2.26
C LEU A 60 -7.49 9.84 -2.99
N GLU A 61 -7.96 8.81 -2.28
CA GLU A 61 -8.30 7.50 -2.87
C GLU A 61 -9.30 7.64 -4.01
N THR A 62 -10.38 8.41 -3.79
CA THR A 62 -11.42 8.66 -4.79
C THR A 62 -10.86 9.41 -6.00
N ALA A 63 -10.11 10.49 -5.78
CA ALA A 63 -9.53 11.31 -6.84
C ALA A 63 -8.56 10.49 -7.71
N VAL A 64 -7.70 9.71 -7.08
CA VAL A 64 -6.73 8.85 -7.79
C VAL A 64 -7.44 7.77 -8.59
N GLY A 65 -8.42 7.08 -7.99
CA GLY A 65 -9.18 6.03 -8.67
C GLY A 65 -9.92 6.56 -9.90
N THR A 66 -10.57 7.70 -9.78
CA THR A 66 -11.27 8.37 -10.89
C THR A 66 -10.30 8.78 -12.00
N ALA A 67 -9.16 9.37 -11.64
CA ALA A 67 -8.15 9.80 -12.61
C ALA A 67 -7.50 8.63 -13.35
N LEU A 68 -7.21 7.53 -12.67
CA LEU A 68 -6.66 6.32 -13.28
C LEU A 68 -7.60 5.75 -14.35
N THR A 69 -8.88 5.65 -14.03
CA THR A 69 -9.89 5.17 -14.99
C THR A 69 -10.03 6.11 -16.18
N ALA A 70 -10.12 7.41 -15.93
CA ALA A 70 -10.33 8.42 -16.98
C ALA A 70 -9.10 8.58 -17.90
N THR A 71 -7.89 8.53 -17.35
CA THR A 71 -6.64 8.84 -18.06
C THR A 71 -5.98 7.61 -18.67
N LEU A 72 -5.96 6.48 -17.95
CA LEU A 72 -5.24 5.27 -18.34
C LEU A 72 -6.16 4.07 -18.58
N GLY A 73 -7.46 4.20 -18.35
CA GLY A 73 -8.40 3.08 -18.46
C GLY A 73 -8.18 1.98 -17.42
N VAL A 74 -7.50 2.31 -16.30
CA VAL A 74 -7.17 1.37 -15.24
C VAL A 74 -8.11 1.58 -14.07
N THR A 75 -8.84 0.53 -13.69
CA THR A 75 -9.74 0.53 -12.52
C THR A 75 -9.22 -0.46 -11.50
N VAL A 76 -8.62 0.05 -10.43
CA VAL A 76 -8.03 -0.73 -9.34
C VAL A 76 -8.37 -0.09 -8.01
N ALA A 77 -8.29 -0.87 -6.94
CA ALA A 77 -8.41 -0.34 -5.59
C ALA A 77 -7.20 0.56 -5.27
N VAL A 78 -7.47 1.66 -4.61
CA VAL A 78 -6.47 2.64 -4.17
C VAL A 78 -6.54 2.74 -2.66
N MET A 79 -5.41 2.57 -1.99
CA MET A 79 -5.26 2.77 -0.55
C MET A 79 -4.39 3.98 -0.30
N ALA A 80 -4.82 4.87 0.58
CA ALA A 80 -4.00 5.98 1.05
C ALA A 80 -3.88 5.94 2.57
N ARG A 81 -2.75 6.39 3.07
CA ARG A 81 -2.46 6.53 4.50
C ARG A 81 -1.75 7.85 4.73
N THR A 82 -2.00 8.47 5.87
CA THR A 82 -1.17 9.58 6.31
C THR A 82 0.21 9.06 6.72
N ALA A 83 1.21 9.95 6.78
CA ALA A 83 2.54 9.60 7.27
C ALA A 83 2.47 8.99 8.68
N ASP A 84 1.62 9.52 9.56
CA ASP A 84 1.44 9.01 10.92
C ASP A 84 0.79 7.62 10.94
N GLU A 85 -0.21 7.38 10.11
CA GLU A 85 -0.82 6.06 9.97
C GLU A 85 0.20 5.02 9.48
N LEU A 86 1.03 5.38 8.50
CA LEU A 86 2.08 4.49 8.00
C LEU A 86 3.12 4.22 9.07
N ALA A 87 3.56 5.27 9.81
CA ALA A 87 4.50 5.11 10.91
C ALA A 87 3.95 4.19 12.00
N SER A 88 2.65 4.29 12.31
CA SER A 88 1.97 3.41 13.27
C SER A 88 1.95 1.95 12.81
N VAL A 89 1.69 1.71 11.52
CA VAL A 89 1.75 0.35 10.94
C VAL A 89 3.16 -0.23 11.05
N VAL A 90 4.19 0.56 10.78
CA VAL A 90 5.59 0.13 10.91
C VAL A 90 5.93 -0.18 12.36
N ALA A 91 5.56 0.71 13.29
CA ALA A 91 5.84 0.52 14.72
C ALA A 91 5.13 -0.69 15.33
N ALA A 92 3.94 -1.02 14.84
CA ALA A 92 3.13 -2.15 15.33
C ALA A 92 3.53 -3.51 14.73
N CYS A 93 4.49 -3.57 13.83
CA CYS A 93 4.94 -4.83 13.25
C CYS A 93 5.47 -5.77 14.33
N PRO A 94 4.89 -6.98 14.47
CA PRO A 94 5.32 -7.89 15.53
C PRO A 94 6.67 -8.57 15.26
N TRP A 95 7.16 -8.52 14.00
CA TRP A 95 8.36 -9.25 13.59
C TRP A 95 9.29 -8.43 12.69
N PRO A 96 9.76 -7.25 13.14
CA PRO A 96 10.52 -6.34 12.27
C PRO A 96 11.89 -6.89 11.82
N ASP A 97 12.39 -7.93 12.47
CA ASP A 97 13.71 -8.53 12.21
C ASP A 97 13.66 -9.74 11.27
N LEU A 98 12.47 -10.16 10.82
CA LEU A 98 12.34 -11.23 9.85
C LEU A 98 12.82 -10.76 8.46
N ASP A 99 13.11 -11.73 7.57
CA ASP A 99 13.58 -11.43 6.22
C ASP A 99 12.62 -10.43 5.52
N PRO A 100 13.09 -9.22 5.18
CA PRO A 100 12.25 -8.16 4.63
C PRO A 100 11.73 -8.46 3.22
N LYS A 101 12.24 -9.49 2.56
CA LYS A 101 11.71 -9.96 1.27
C LYS A 101 10.50 -10.87 1.45
N LEU A 102 10.42 -11.56 2.58
CA LEU A 102 9.39 -12.55 2.88
C LEU A 102 8.30 -12.00 3.81
N LEU A 103 8.60 -10.97 4.57
CA LEU A 103 7.63 -10.24 5.38
C LEU A 103 6.93 -9.20 4.53
N HIS A 104 5.59 -9.22 4.53
CA HIS A 104 4.75 -8.26 3.82
C HIS A 104 3.77 -7.59 4.76
N VAL A 105 3.41 -6.36 4.42
CA VAL A 105 2.25 -5.67 5.01
C VAL A 105 1.17 -5.61 3.93
N GLY A 106 0.00 -6.13 4.25
CA GLY A 106 -1.21 -5.97 3.45
C GLY A 106 -1.98 -4.75 3.92
N PHE A 107 -2.03 -3.70 3.11
CA PHE A 107 -2.84 -2.52 3.40
C PHE A 107 -4.27 -2.78 2.94
N CYS A 108 -5.23 -2.57 3.82
CA CYS A 108 -6.63 -2.91 3.60
C CYS A 108 -7.49 -1.67 3.43
N SER A 109 -8.49 -1.73 2.55
CA SER A 109 -9.47 -0.66 2.37
C SER A 109 -10.32 -0.45 3.63
N ARG A 110 -10.63 -1.55 4.33
CA ARG A 110 -11.37 -1.58 5.60
C ARG A 110 -10.66 -2.49 6.58
N GLN A 111 -11.09 -2.46 7.85
CA GLN A 111 -10.56 -3.38 8.85
C GLN A 111 -10.75 -4.82 8.37
N PRO A 112 -9.67 -5.62 8.28
CA PRO A 112 -9.78 -7.01 7.82
C PRO A 112 -10.40 -7.90 8.87
N ASP A 113 -11.14 -8.90 8.40
CA ASP A 113 -11.65 -10.01 9.21
C ASP A 113 -11.01 -11.29 8.68
N VAL A 114 -10.17 -11.91 9.49
CA VAL A 114 -9.49 -13.16 9.12
C VAL A 114 -10.24 -14.41 9.58
N GLY A 115 -11.35 -14.23 10.31
CA GLY A 115 -12.15 -15.32 10.84
C GLY A 115 -11.32 -16.29 11.66
N GLY A 116 -11.49 -17.58 11.39
CA GLY A 116 -10.72 -18.64 12.01
C GLY A 116 -9.46 -19.05 11.26
N PHE A 117 -8.98 -18.24 10.32
CA PHE A 117 -7.79 -18.58 9.56
C PHE A 117 -6.55 -18.64 10.46
N VAL A 118 -5.83 -19.76 10.38
CA VAL A 118 -4.58 -19.98 11.12
C VAL A 118 -3.45 -20.24 10.14
N ALA A 119 -2.39 -19.44 10.26
CA ALA A 119 -1.19 -19.67 9.47
C ALA A 119 -0.48 -20.96 9.90
N THR A 120 0.00 -21.72 8.93
CA THR A 120 0.79 -22.94 9.19
C THR A 120 2.24 -22.55 9.44
N PRO A 121 2.82 -22.82 10.62
CA PRO A 121 4.23 -22.52 10.87
C PRO A 121 5.15 -23.16 9.81
N PRO A 122 6.23 -22.50 9.39
CA PRO A 122 6.78 -21.24 9.90
C PRO A 122 6.15 -19.95 9.36
N GLU A 123 5.11 -20.03 8.54
CA GLU A 123 4.36 -18.84 8.12
C GLU A 123 3.68 -18.17 9.33
N ARG A 124 3.48 -16.85 9.25
CA ARG A 124 2.88 -16.06 10.34
C ARG A 124 1.89 -15.07 9.79
N LEU A 125 0.82 -14.85 10.56
CA LEU A 125 -0.22 -13.86 10.28
C LEU A 125 -0.51 -13.06 11.55
N ALA A 126 -0.56 -11.74 11.42
CA ALA A 126 -1.07 -10.86 12.46
C ALA A 126 -1.96 -9.78 11.84
N VAL A 127 -2.91 -9.29 12.61
CA VAL A 127 -3.86 -8.24 12.21
C VAL A 127 -3.49 -6.94 12.89
N GLY A 128 -3.39 -5.87 12.11
CA GLY A 128 -3.21 -4.51 12.58
C GLY A 128 -4.38 -3.61 12.22
N ASP A 129 -4.23 -2.31 12.40
CA ASP A 129 -5.23 -1.31 12.02
C ASP A 129 -5.28 -1.18 10.49
N ARG A 130 -6.35 -1.66 9.88
CA ARG A 130 -6.54 -1.76 8.43
C ARG A 130 -5.31 -2.32 7.71
N ALA A 131 -4.67 -3.29 8.36
CA ALA A 131 -3.44 -3.90 7.89
C ALA A 131 -3.33 -5.36 8.31
N LEU A 132 -2.59 -6.12 7.52
CA LEU A 132 -2.21 -7.50 7.80
C LEU A 132 -0.68 -7.60 7.76
N TYR A 133 -0.09 -8.30 8.70
CA TYR A 133 1.33 -8.67 8.66
C TYR A 133 1.42 -10.13 8.25
N LEU A 134 2.13 -10.38 7.16
CA LEU A 134 2.17 -11.67 6.48
C LEU A 134 3.61 -12.11 6.31
N PHE A 135 4.00 -13.18 6.97
CA PHE A 135 5.33 -13.78 6.78
C PHE A 135 5.22 -15.02 5.90
N HIS A 136 5.68 -14.92 4.67
CA HIS A 136 5.69 -15.98 3.67
C HIS A 136 7.00 -16.76 3.71
N ALA A 137 7.17 -17.60 4.72
CA ALA A 137 8.45 -18.28 5.02
C ALA A 137 9.07 -19.05 3.84
N GLY A 138 8.23 -19.63 2.99
CA GLY A 138 8.66 -20.36 1.77
C GLY A 138 8.53 -19.56 0.48
N GLY A 139 8.29 -18.25 0.58
CA GLY A 139 8.01 -17.36 -0.56
C GLY A 139 6.51 -17.21 -0.84
N VAL A 140 6.14 -16.07 -1.42
CA VAL A 140 4.74 -15.70 -1.66
C VAL A 140 4.01 -16.72 -2.54
N GLN A 141 4.67 -17.25 -3.57
CA GLN A 141 4.07 -18.17 -4.53
C GLN A 141 3.68 -19.53 -3.93
N ARG A 142 4.33 -19.93 -2.83
CA ARG A 142 4.08 -21.21 -2.14
C ARG A 142 3.36 -21.04 -0.83
N SER A 143 2.92 -19.82 -0.53
CA SER A 143 2.35 -19.48 0.76
C SER A 143 0.90 -19.96 0.90
N GLY A 144 0.59 -20.60 2.01
CA GLY A 144 -0.79 -20.90 2.41
C GLY A 144 -1.61 -19.65 2.76
N LEU A 145 -0.94 -18.54 3.05
CA LEU A 145 -1.57 -17.24 3.30
C LEU A 145 -2.33 -16.70 2.07
N ALA A 146 -2.02 -17.18 0.88
CA ALA A 146 -2.78 -16.85 -0.33
C ALA A 146 -4.26 -17.27 -0.28
N ARG A 147 -4.61 -18.19 0.61
CA ARG A 147 -5.98 -18.65 0.84
C ARG A 147 -6.77 -17.75 1.77
N LEU A 148 -6.11 -16.81 2.43
CA LEU A 148 -6.78 -15.85 3.30
C LEU A 148 -7.79 -15.00 2.53
N ARG A 149 -8.98 -14.84 3.10
CA ARG A 149 -10.06 -14.00 2.55
C ARG A 149 -10.50 -13.00 3.61
N PRO A 150 -9.84 -11.84 3.69
CA PRO A 150 -10.08 -10.89 4.78
C PRO A 150 -11.32 -10.01 4.60
N GLY A 151 -12.14 -10.25 3.59
CA GLY A 151 -13.39 -9.53 3.37
C GLY A 151 -13.22 -8.06 2.93
N THR A 152 -12.06 -7.67 2.48
CA THR A 152 -11.73 -6.32 2.02
C THR A 152 -10.67 -6.38 0.94
N ASP A 153 -10.54 -5.31 0.16
CA ASP A 153 -9.41 -5.16 -0.76
C ASP A 153 -8.12 -5.03 0.02
N VAL A 154 -7.10 -5.74 -0.44
CA VAL A 154 -5.76 -5.73 0.16
C VAL A 154 -4.71 -5.51 -0.92
N THR A 155 -3.79 -4.60 -0.68
CA THR A 155 -2.57 -4.48 -1.49
C THR A 155 -1.35 -4.71 -0.60
N ALA A 156 -0.53 -5.68 -0.97
CA ALA A 156 0.63 -6.08 -0.16
C ALA A 156 1.93 -5.47 -0.70
N ARG A 157 2.79 -5.10 0.23
CA ARG A 157 4.16 -4.65 -0.06
C ARG A 157 5.12 -5.38 0.87
N ASN A 158 6.29 -5.77 0.36
CA ASN A 158 7.31 -6.34 1.22
C ASN A 158 7.84 -5.31 2.22
N TRP A 159 8.40 -5.80 3.30
CA TRP A 159 8.85 -4.96 4.41
C TRP A 159 9.89 -3.92 4.00
N ARG A 160 10.75 -4.25 3.04
CA ARG A 160 11.73 -3.31 2.49
C ARG A 160 11.04 -2.10 1.85
N THR A 161 10.00 -2.32 1.05
CA THR A 161 9.23 -1.25 0.42
C THR A 161 8.49 -0.42 1.47
N VAL A 162 7.87 -1.08 2.46
CA VAL A 162 7.12 -0.39 3.52
C VAL A 162 8.01 0.55 4.33
N THR A 163 9.18 0.07 4.74
CA THR A 163 10.13 0.89 5.51
C THR A 163 10.70 2.03 4.67
N ALA A 164 11.00 1.79 3.39
CA ALA A 164 11.46 2.84 2.48
C ALA A 164 10.40 3.94 2.29
N LEU A 165 9.13 3.58 2.12
CA LEU A 165 8.03 4.55 2.03
C LEU A 165 7.87 5.36 3.31
N SER A 166 8.00 4.71 4.47
CA SER A 166 7.95 5.39 5.76
C SER A 166 9.08 6.42 5.91
N GLU A 167 10.28 6.10 5.46
CA GLU A 167 11.42 7.02 5.44
C GLU A 167 11.18 8.21 4.50
N LEU A 168 10.58 7.99 3.34
CA LEU A 168 10.23 9.06 2.40
C LEU A 168 9.16 10.01 2.94
N CYS A 169 8.38 9.60 3.91
CA CYS A 169 7.37 10.43 4.57
C CYS A 169 7.95 11.36 5.66
N CYS A 170 9.22 11.22 6.00
CA CYS A 170 9.87 12.01 7.05
C CYS A 170 10.37 13.36 6.53
#